data_289524f063884e4e628c1b7314a10ac0
#
_entry.id   289524f063884e4e628c1b7314a10ac0
#
_cell.length_a   1.000
_cell.length_b   1.000
_cell.length_c   1.000
_cell.angle_alpha   90.00
_cell.angle_beta   90.00
_cell.angle_gamma   90.00
#
_symmetry.space_group_name_H-M   'P 1'
#
loop_
_entity.id
_entity.type
_entity.pdbx_description
1 polymer ?
#
loop_
_entity_poly.entity_id
_entity_poly.type
_entity_poly.pdbx_seq_one_letter_code
_entity_poly.pdbx_strand_id
1 'polypeptide(L)'
;GFLDAYDIPLLQGRNLSRDISNDVRAEDSEVVNVLINELALSMLGIGSAADAINQRIYRISEDSKLRELVIVGIVPTQNIIGLYNKEKPWVFLYQPTSLRIGSLRITGPDYMEAVDQIESAWKRVIPEYPIQGRFLDDVFNDVYQILKYMNMALAGFAFVALALALIGLLGLAAFMATQRTREIGIRKVLGANSMQIARLLTWQFSKPVMWALLVAWPAAWFASKHYLDFFAERIDTPIVILLVSGLFAVFLAWGTVAGHAIR
;
A
#
# COMPACT_ATOMS: atom_id res chain seq x y z
N GLY A 1 12.89 25.87 7.16
CA GLY A 1 13.02 24.78 8.13
C GLY A 1 12.40 23.49 7.62
N PHE A 2 12.23 22.48 8.49
CA PHE A 2 11.65 21.18 8.11
C PHE A 2 10.25 21.32 7.46
N LEU A 3 9.37 22.09 8.08
CA LEU A 3 8.01 22.28 7.53
C LEU A 3 8.05 22.90 6.13
N ASP A 4 8.92 23.88 5.89
CA ASP A 4 9.03 24.54 4.58
C ASP A 4 9.62 23.61 3.52
N ALA A 5 10.62 22.75 3.90
CA ALA A 5 11.24 21.80 2.99
C ALA A 5 10.24 20.77 2.46
N TYR A 6 9.32 20.35 3.32
CA TYR A 6 8.29 19.35 3.00
C TYR A 6 6.92 19.93 2.66
N ASP A 7 6.80 21.27 2.60
CA ASP A 7 5.55 21.97 2.28
C ASP A 7 4.41 21.64 3.25
N ILE A 8 4.76 21.51 4.53
CA ILE A 8 3.80 21.19 5.59
C ILE A 8 3.24 22.52 6.15
N PRO A 9 1.94 22.82 5.95
CA PRO A 9 1.36 24.03 6.47
C PRO A 9 1.23 23.97 8.00
N LEU A 10 1.39 25.11 8.64
CA LEU A 10 1.08 25.26 10.06
C LEU A 10 -0.41 25.57 10.20
N LEU A 11 -1.15 24.76 10.93
CA LEU A 11 -2.59 24.94 11.14
C LEU A 11 -2.87 25.96 12.24
N GLN A 12 -2.10 25.91 13.31
CA GLN A 12 -2.25 26.80 14.46
C GLN A 12 -0.92 26.98 15.18
N GLY A 13 -0.74 28.13 15.84
CA GLY A 13 0.45 28.41 16.63
C GLY A 13 1.64 28.91 15.81
N ARG A 14 2.84 28.48 16.18
CA ARG A 14 4.10 28.86 15.53
C ARG A 14 5.02 27.67 15.29
N ASN A 15 5.96 27.84 14.37
CA ASN A 15 7.02 26.87 14.13
C ASN A 15 8.08 26.91 15.24
N LEU A 16 8.88 25.85 15.35
CA LEU A 16 10.05 25.79 16.22
C LEU A 16 11.17 26.66 15.63
N SER A 17 11.87 27.38 16.50
CA SER A 17 12.98 28.26 16.13
C SER A 17 14.23 27.91 16.92
N ARG A 18 15.38 28.01 16.25
CA ARG A 18 16.69 27.85 16.90
C ARG A 18 16.99 28.97 17.91
N ASP A 19 16.34 30.12 17.75
CA ASP A 19 16.58 31.33 18.57
C ASP A 19 15.82 31.31 19.90
N ILE A 20 14.90 30.33 20.07
CA ILE A 20 14.12 30.17 21.31
C ILE A 20 14.67 28.96 22.09
N SER A 21 15.15 29.23 23.27
CA SER A 21 15.84 28.24 24.11
C SER A 21 15.02 26.97 24.34
N ASN A 22 13.74 27.11 24.66
CA ASN A 22 12.86 25.95 24.93
C ASN A 22 12.41 25.21 23.65
N ASP A 23 12.66 25.74 22.46
CA ASP A 23 12.40 25.03 21.19
C ASP A 23 13.52 24.03 20.87
N VAL A 24 14.74 24.30 21.41
CA VAL A 24 15.92 23.46 21.20
C VAL A 24 15.99 22.41 22.32
N ARG A 25 15.83 21.15 21.98
CA ARG A 25 16.00 20.08 22.93
C ARG A 25 17.47 19.79 23.20
N ALA A 26 17.95 20.10 24.39
CA ALA A 26 19.21 19.60 24.94
C ALA A 26 18.97 18.31 25.77
N GLU A 27 20.04 17.59 26.11
CA GLU A 27 19.94 16.35 26.89
C GLU A 27 19.29 16.58 28.26
N ASP A 28 19.59 17.71 28.88
CA ASP A 28 19.14 18.08 30.24
C ASP A 28 17.90 18.97 30.27
N SER A 29 17.24 19.18 29.11
CA SER A 29 16.04 20.03 29.06
C SER A 29 14.89 19.40 29.82
N GLU A 30 14.38 20.08 30.84
CA GLU A 30 13.18 19.68 31.59
C GLU A 30 11.89 20.01 30.83
N VAL A 31 11.87 21.18 30.15
CA VAL A 31 10.74 21.68 29.37
C VAL A 31 11.17 21.88 27.92
N VAL A 32 10.42 21.32 26.99
CA VAL A 32 10.70 21.43 25.54
C VAL A 32 9.44 21.78 24.79
N ASN A 33 9.53 22.77 23.92
CA ASN A 33 8.46 23.13 23.00
C ASN A 33 8.37 22.11 21.85
N VAL A 34 7.15 21.79 21.46
CA VAL A 34 6.88 20.77 20.44
C VAL A 34 5.79 21.19 19.46
N LEU A 35 5.86 20.62 18.24
CA LEU A 35 4.70 20.61 17.37
C LEU A 35 4.04 19.24 17.44
N ILE A 36 2.74 19.20 17.27
CA ILE A 36 1.97 17.94 17.18
C ILE A 36 1.12 17.94 15.90
N ASN A 37 0.77 16.75 15.43
CA ASN A 37 -0.20 16.64 14.34
C ASN A 37 -1.64 16.55 14.87
N GLU A 38 -2.63 16.72 13.98
CA GLU A 38 -4.06 16.66 14.33
C GLU A 38 -4.46 15.33 14.98
N LEU A 39 -3.84 14.23 14.53
CA LEU A 39 -4.14 12.93 15.12
C LEU A 39 -3.65 12.84 16.57
N ALA A 40 -2.48 13.38 16.87
CA ALA A 40 -1.99 13.48 18.26
C ALA A 40 -2.90 14.36 19.10
N LEU A 41 -3.38 15.48 18.53
CA LEU A 41 -4.35 16.36 19.18
C LEU A 41 -5.64 15.61 19.56
N SER A 42 -6.21 14.86 18.62
CA SER A 42 -7.41 14.08 18.84
C SER A 42 -7.24 12.98 19.90
N MET A 43 -6.09 12.29 19.89
CA MET A 43 -5.77 11.23 20.86
C MET A 43 -5.52 11.77 22.28
N LEU A 44 -5.04 12.99 22.40
CA LEU A 44 -4.87 13.66 23.68
C LEU A 44 -6.20 14.17 24.27
N GLY A 45 -7.30 14.12 23.51
CA GLY A 45 -8.63 14.55 23.94
C GLY A 45 -8.74 16.07 24.11
N ILE A 46 -7.84 16.84 23.46
CA ILE A 46 -7.88 18.31 23.48
C ILE A 46 -8.89 18.78 22.44
N GLY A 47 -9.85 19.57 22.85
CA GLY A 47 -11.04 19.89 22.06
C GLY A 47 -10.77 20.60 20.73
N SER A 48 -9.93 21.65 20.73
CA SER A 48 -9.59 22.40 19.51
C SER A 48 -8.12 22.69 19.39
N ALA A 49 -7.69 22.99 18.16
CA ALA A 49 -6.31 23.38 17.88
C ALA A 49 -5.90 24.66 18.66
N ALA A 50 -6.83 25.58 18.84
CA ALA A 50 -6.57 26.81 19.61
C ALA A 50 -6.38 26.53 21.09
N ASP A 51 -7.15 25.59 21.66
CA ASP A 51 -7.06 25.23 23.07
C ASP A 51 -5.80 24.42 23.40
N ALA A 52 -5.20 23.83 22.40
CA ALA A 52 -3.99 23.01 22.58
C ALA A 52 -2.71 23.86 22.70
N ILE A 53 -2.69 25.07 22.17
CA ILE A 53 -1.51 25.92 22.24
C ILE A 53 -1.21 26.30 23.70
N ASN A 54 0.06 26.15 24.08
CA ASN A 54 0.59 26.29 25.44
C ASN A 54 0.12 25.21 26.44
N GLN A 55 -0.60 24.18 26.00
CA GLN A 55 -0.88 23.05 26.85
C GLN A 55 0.38 22.20 27.10
N ARG A 56 0.43 21.61 28.27
CA ARG A 56 1.55 20.79 28.74
C ARG A 56 1.16 19.33 28.65
N ILE A 57 2.00 18.56 27.98
CA ILE A 57 1.91 17.10 27.93
C ILE A 57 3.18 16.50 28.53
N TYR A 58 3.08 15.31 29.05
CA TYR A 58 4.22 14.66 29.72
C TYR A 58 4.61 13.41 28.96
N ARG A 59 5.92 13.26 28.76
CA ARG A 59 6.51 12.08 28.16
C ARG A 59 7.46 11.43 29.14
N ILE A 60 7.32 10.13 29.33
CA ILE A 60 8.34 9.33 30.01
C ILE A 60 9.44 9.04 28.99
N SER A 61 10.66 9.53 29.27
CA SER A 61 11.83 9.27 28.44
C SER A 61 12.37 7.86 28.67
N GLU A 62 13.26 7.38 27.81
CA GLU A 62 13.90 6.05 27.95
C GLU A 62 14.69 5.90 29.27
N ASP A 63 15.19 7.01 29.78
CA ASP A 63 15.85 7.10 31.11
C ASP A 63 14.87 7.17 32.27
N SER A 64 13.58 6.89 32.05
CA SER A 64 12.47 6.95 33.02
C SER A 64 12.27 8.33 33.66
N LYS A 65 12.82 9.38 33.09
CA LYS A 65 12.55 10.76 33.52
C LYS A 65 11.28 11.30 32.86
N LEU A 66 10.48 11.96 33.65
CA LEU A 66 9.31 12.68 33.19
C LEU A 66 9.78 14.01 32.57
N ARG A 67 9.50 14.20 31.28
CA ARG A 67 9.79 15.45 30.56
C ARG A 67 8.50 16.17 30.22
N GLU A 68 8.50 17.47 30.42
CA GLU A 68 7.39 18.34 30.10
C GLU A 68 7.52 18.86 28.66
N LEU A 69 6.49 18.64 27.86
CA LEU A 69 6.42 19.11 26.49
C LEU A 69 5.31 20.15 26.37
N VAL A 70 5.63 21.32 25.85
CA VAL A 70 4.67 22.42 25.64
C VAL A 70 4.31 22.49 24.18
N ILE A 71 3.03 22.39 23.85
CA ILE A 71 2.55 22.44 22.49
C ILE A 71 2.57 23.90 22.00
N VAL A 72 3.39 24.22 20.99
CA VAL A 72 3.52 25.58 20.44
C VAL A 72 2.96 25.70 19.03
N GLY A 73 2.67 24.57 18.36
CA GLY A 73 2.06 24.59 17.06
C GLY A 73 1.48 23.24 16.67
N ILE A 74 0.56 23.28 15.72
CA ILE A 74 -0.18 22.12 15.20
C ILE A 74 -0.02 22.09 13.69
N VAL A 75 0.27 20.89 13.19
CA VAL A 75 0.41 20.60 11.75
C VAL A 75 -0.62 19.56 11.33
N PRO A 76 -1.00 19.51 10.05
CA PRO A 76 -1.91 18.47 9.56
C PRO A 76 -1.29 17.08 9.73
N THR A 77 -2.15 16.08 9.86
CA THR A 77 -1.72 14.69 9.81
C THR A 77 -1.32 14.37 8.38
N GLN A 78 -0.05 14.06 8.17
CA GLN A 78 0.49 13.67 6.87
C GLN A 78 1.21 12.33 6.99
N ASN A 79 1.15 11.56 5.92
CA ASN A 79 1.84 10.28 5.85
C ASN A 79 3.30 10.48 5.40
N ILE A 80 4.15 10.87 6.34
CA ILE A 80 5.57 11.20 6.08
C ILE A 80 6.40 9.92 5.79
N ILE A 81 5.93 8.76 6.24
CA ILE A 81 6.69 7.48 6.17
C ILE A 81 6.27 6.59 5.00
N GLY A 82 5.33 7.05 4.16
CA GLY A 82 4.84 6.30 2.99
C GLY A 82 3.55 5.51 3.25
N LEU A 83 3.01 4.90 2.20
CA LEU A 83 1.67 4.31 2.12
C LEU A 83 1.39 3.11 3.06
N TYR A 84 2.43 2.54 3.66
CA TYR A 84 2.30 1.36 4.53
C TYR A 84 1.91 1.66 5.95
N ASN A 85 2.17 2.87 6.42
CA ASN A 85 1.89 3.21 7.79
C ASN A 85 0.56 3.93 7.87
N LYS A 86 -0.35 3.37 8.67
CA LYS A 86 -1.53 4.13 9.11
C LYS A 86 -1.03 5.43 9.72
N GLU A 87 -1.80 6.48 9.52
CA GLU A 87 -1.54 7.75 10.18
C GLU A 87 -1.24 7.53 11.66
N LYS A 88 -0.16 8.13 12.11
CA LYS A 88 0.29 8.02 13.50
C LYS A 88 0.28 9.37 14.18
N PRO A 89 0.05 9.39 15.51
CA PRO A 89 0.27 10.62 16.27
C PRO A 89 1.76 10.95 16.26
N TRP A 90 2.09 12.16 15.83
CA TRP A 90 3.46 12.66 15.74
C TRP A 90 3.67 13.82 16.71
N VAL A 91 4.83 13.81 17.35
CA VAL A 91 5.38 14.93 18.12
C VAL A 91 6.70 15.31 17.47
N PHE A 92 6.81 16.52 16.98
CA PHE A 92 8.00 17.05 16.33
C PHE A 92 8.84 17.82 17.38
N LEU A 93 10.10 17.45 17.44
CA LEU A 93 11.09 18.02 18.35
C LEU A 93 12.26 18.58 17.53
N TYR A 94 12.81 19.68 17.92
CA TYR A 94 14.03 20.21 17.34
C TYR A 94 15.22 19.86 18.24
N GLN A 95 15.98 18.84 17.84
CA GLN A 95 17.15 18.34 18.56
C GLN A 95 18.37 18.32 17.64
N PRO A 96 19.15 19.42 17.58
CA PRO A 96 20.28 19.55 16.65
C PRO A 96 21.32 18.44 16.77
N THR A 97 21.59 17.95 17.98
CA THR A 97 22.57 16.89 18.27
C THR A 97 22.22 15.53 17.69
N SER A 98 20.94 15.30 17.38
CA SER A 98 20.42 14.04 16.83
C SER A 98 20.17 14.09 15.31
N LEU A 99 20.37 15.26 14.68
CA LEU A 99 20.18 15.41 13.23
C LEU A 99 21.32 14.70 12.49
N ARG A 100 20.95 13.75 11.63
CA ARG A 100 21.89 12.96 10.82
C ARG A 100 21.64 13.12 9.33
N ILE A 101 20.48 13.63 8.95
CA ILE A 101 20.03 13.78 7.57
C ILE A 101 19.63 15.23 7.36
N GLY A 102 20.13 15.84 6.29
CA GLY A 102 19.70 17.15 5.81
C GLY A 102 18.82 16.96 4.59
N SER A 103 17.66 17.58 4.57
CA SER A 103 16.77 17.63 3.41
C SER A 103 16.87 18.98 2.73
N LEU A 104 17.11 18.97 1.42
CA LEU A 104 17.22 20.16 0.60
C LEU A 104 16.10 20.13 -0.45
N ARG A 105 15.32 21.19 -0.52
CA ARG A 105 14.33 21.37 -1.59
C ARG A 105 14.98 22.15 -2.73
N ILE A 106 15.11 21.51 -3.87
CA ILE A 106 15.63 22.11 -5.09
C ILE A 106 14.45 22.71 -5.85
N THR A 107 14.56 23.99 -6.20
CA THR A 107 13.58 24.71 -7.02
C THR A 107 14.24 25.18 -8.32
N GLY A 108 13.62 24.90 -9.45
CA GLY A 108 14.12 25.29 -10.77
C GLY A 108 14.13 24.13 -11.77
N PRO A 109 14.33 24.45 -13.07
CA PRO A 109 14.28 23.43 -14.13
C PRO A 109 15.54 22.56 -14.20
N ASP A 110 16.68 23.03 -13.70
CA ASP A 110 17.97 22.33 -13.78
C ASP A 110 18.39 21.81 -12.40
N TYR A 111 17.81 20.67 -12.03
CA TYR A 111 18.13 20.02 -10.76
C TYR A 111 19.53 19.38 -10.76
N MET A 112 20.07 19.03 -11.92
CA MET A 112 21.42 18.44 -12.00
C MET A 112 22.50 19.47 -11.67
N GLU A 113 22.37 20.69 -12.19
CA GLU A 113 23.27 21.79 -11.83
C GLU A 113 23.20 22.10 -10.34
N ALA A 114 22.01 22.06 -9.75
CA ALA A 114 21.86 22.27 -8.31
C ALA A 114 22.56 21.16 -7.49
N VAL A 115 22.49 19.90 -7.91
CA VAL A 115 23.21 18.78 -7.27
C VAL A 115 24.73 19.01 -7.34
N ASP A 116 25.27 19.38 -8.50
CA ASP A 116 26.69 19.66 -8.67
C ASP A 116 27.17 20.83 -7.78
N GLN A 117 26.34 21.86 -7.63
CA GLN A 117 26.62 22.97 -6.72
C GLN A 117 26.63 22.53 -5.25
N ILE A 118 25.69 21.67 -4.85
CA ILE A 118 25.62 21.10 -3.50
C ILE A 118 26.86 20.23 -3.22
N GLU A 119 27.24 19.35 -4.16
CA GLU A 119 28.45 18.52 -4.02
C GLU A 119 29.72 19.37 -3.92
N SER A 120 29.82 20.41 -4.75
CA SER A 120 30.94 21.33 -4.74
C SER A 120 31.01 22.12 -3.43
N ALA A 121 29.89 22.54 -2.88
CA ALA A 121 29.82 23.21 -1.59
C ALA A 121 30.21 22.26 -0.45
N TRP A 122 29.72 21.03 -0.49
CA TRP A 122 30.08 20.00 0.49
C TRP A 122 31.57 19.70 0.52
N LYS A 123 32.16 19.45 -0.63
CA LYS A 123 33.62 19.19 -0.77
C LYS A 123 34.50 20.35 -0.24
N ARG A 124 33.98 21.58 -0.29
CA ARG A 124 34.72 22.75 0.27
C ARG A 124 34.69 22.78 1.80
N VAL A 125 33.59 22.29 2.40
CA VAL A 125 33.38 22.35 3.85
C VAL A 125 33.90 21.09 4.54
N ILE A 126 33.68 19.91 3.94
CA ILE A 126 34.05 18.62 4.50
C ILE A 126 34.67 17.74 3.41
N PRO A 127 35.93 18.02 3.03
CA PRO A 127 36.58 17.29 1.93
C PRO A 127 36.86 15.80 2.22
N GLU A 128 36.94 15.43 3.50
CA GLU A 128 37.30 14.08 3.94
C GLU A 128 36.14 13.07 3.80
N TYR A 129 34.90 13.54 3.71
CA TYR A 129 33.73 12.68 3.65
C TYR A 129 32.91 12.95 2.39
N PRO A 130 32.68 11.93 1.55
CA PRO A 130 31.82 12.07 0.37
C PRO A 130 30.38 12.31 0.82
N ILE A 131 29.67 13.18 0.10
CA ILE A 131 28.23 13.38 0.32
C ILE A 131 27.49 12.10 -0.09
N GLN A 132 26.57 11.66 0.74
CA GLN A 132 25.63 10.59 0.46
C GLN A 132 24.27 11.19 0.20
N GLY A 133 24.06 11.68 -1.03
CA GLY A 133 22.78 12.24 -1.46
C GLY A 133 21.88 11.17 -2.09
N ARG A 134 20.58 11.24 -1.80
CA ARG A 134 19.55 10.45 -2.47
C ARG A 134 18.35 11.34 -2.73
N PHE A 135 17.72 11.19 -3.89
CA PHE A 135 16.44 11.84 -4.13
C PHE A 135 15.34 11.18 -3.32
N LEU A 136 14.42 11.98 -2.83
CA LEU A 136 13.30 11.47 -2.03
C LEU A 136 12.43 10.50 -2.84
N ASP A 137 12.25 10.77 -4.14
CA ASP A 137 11.53 9.89 -5.06
C ASP A 137 12.19 8.50 -5.18
N ASP A 138 13.53 8.43 -5.14
CA ASP A 138 14.24 7.15 -5.17
C ASP A 138 14.01 6.34 -3.89
N VAL A 139 13.95 7.02 -2.75
CA VAL A 139 13.63 6.37 -1.47
C VAL A 139 12.22 5.77 -1.49
N PHE A 140 11.25 6.49 -2.04
CA PHE A 140 9.91 5.95 -2.24
C PHE A 140 9.88 4.83 -3.27
N ASN A 141 10.58 4.97 -4.39
CA ASN A 141 10.66 3.96 -5.43
C ASN A 141 11.22 2.64 -4.92
N ASP A 142 12.26 2.66 -4.07
CA ASP A 142 12.85 1.45 -3.48
C ASP A 142 11.80 0.65 -2.68
N VAL A 143 10.96 1.35 -1.91
CA VAL A 143 9.87 0.74 -1.16
C VAL A 143 8.80 0.16 -2.10
N TYR A 144 8.43 0.90 -3.16
CA TYR A 144 7.45 0.43 -4.15
C TYR A 144 7.96 -0.72 -5.02
N GLN A 145 9.26 -0.81 -5.28
CA GLN A 145 9.82 -1.91 -6.05
C GLN A 145 9.58 -3.27 -5.38
N ILE A 146 9.73 -3.36 -4.08
CA ILE A 146 9.45 -4.60 -3.34
C ILE A 146 8.01 -5.05 -3.55
N LEU A 147 7.04 -4.12 -3.47
CA LEU A 147 5.64 -4.42 -3.73
C LEU A 147 5.39 -4.83 -5.18
N LYS A 148 6.02 -4.15 -6.12
CA LYS A 148 5.93 -4.48 -7.54
C LYS A 148 6.38 -5.91 -7.80
N TYR A 149 7.53 -6.32 -7.23
CA TYR A 149 8.02 -7.69 -7.36
C TYR A 149 7.10 -8.71 -6.67
N MET A 150 6.59 -8.39 -5.48
CA MET A 150 5.59 -9.22 -4.81
C MET A 150 4.34 -9.42 -5.66
N ASN A 151 3.77 -8.33 -6.19
CA ASN A 151 2.58 -8.40 -7.03
C ASN A 151 2.85 -9.15 -8.34
N MET A 152 4.03 -9.01 -8.93
CA MET A 152 4.43 -9.75 -10.12
C MET A 152 4.57 -11.25 -9.83
N ALA A 153 5.13 -11.63 -8.70
CA ALA A 153 5.21 -13.03 -8.26
C ALA A 153 3.81 -13.62 -8.03
N LEU A 154 2.93 -12.90 -7.34
CA LEU A 154 1.53 -13.31 -7.13
C LEU A 154 0.79 -13.49 -8.45
N ALA A 155 0.96 -12.58 -9.40
CA ALA A 155 0.38 -12.69 -10.74
C ALA A 155 0.93 -13.91 -11.50
N GLY A 156 2.21 -14.20 -11.37
CA GLY A 156 2.83 -15.40 -11.93
C GLY A 156 2.24 -16.69 -11.35
N PHE A 157 2.10 -16.77 -10.04
CA PHE A 157 1.46 -17.92 -9.39
C PHE A 157 -0.01 -18.06 -9.79
N ALA A 158 -0.75 -16.96 -9.89
CA ALA A 158 -2.14 -16.98 -10.36
C ALA A 158 -2.25 -17.50 -11.80
N PHE A 159 -1.33 -17.09 -12.68
CA PHE A 159 -1.27 -17.59 -14.06
C PHE A 159 -1.00 -19.09 -14.13
N VAL A 160 -0.02 -19.59 -13.36
CA VAL A 160 0.28 -21.03 -13.28
C VAL A 160 -0.92 -21.80 -12.73
N ALA A 161 -1.54 -21.32 -11.66
CA ALA A 161 -2.73 -21.96 -11.08
C ALA A 161 -3.90 -22.00 -12.09
N LEU A 162 -4.11 -20.92 -12.84
CA LEU A 162 -5.12 -20.87 -13.89
C LEU A 162 -4.81 -21.88 -15.02
N ALA A 163 -3.57 -21.95 -15.48
CA ALA A 163 -3.16 -22.91 -16.51
C ALA A 163 -3.41 -24.37 -16.07
N LEU A 164 -3.03 -24.70 -14.83
CA LEU A 164 -3.27 -26.05 -14.25
C LEU A 164 -4.76 -26.33 -14.12
N ALA A 165 -5.57 -25.37 -13.70
CA ALA A 165 -7.02 -25.53 -13.62
C ALA A 165 -7.65 -25.78 -15.00
N LEU A 166 -7.22 -25.06 -16.04
CA LEU A 166 -7.69 -25.26 -17.41
C LEU A 166 -7.28 -26.63 -17.98
N ILE A 167 -6.05 -27.08 -17.72
CA ILE A 167 -5.59 -28.42 -18.12
C ILE A 167 -6.42 -29.51 -17.41
N GLY A 168 -6.66 -29.34 -16.11
CA GLY A 168 -7.51 -30.24 -15.33
C GLY A 168 -8.95 -30.30 -15.86
N LEU A 169 -9.50 -29.14 -16.19
CA LEU A 169 -10.85 -29.05 -16.78
C LEU A 169 -10.94 -29.72 -18.17
N LEU A 170 -9.93 -29.53 -19.01
CA LEU A 170 -9.82 -30.20 -20.31
C LEU A 170 -9.75 -31.71 -20.15
N GLY A 171 -8.91 -32.21 -19.22
CA GLY A 171 -8.80 -33.63 -18.95
C GLY A 171 -10.11 -34.25 -18.47
N LEU A 172 -10.82 -33.55 -17.58
CA LEU A 172 -12.13 -33.99 -17.09
C LEU A 172 -13.18 -33.95 -18.20
N ALA A 173 -13.17 -32.91 -19.05
CA ALA A 173 -14.08 -32.82 -20.20
C ALA A 173 -13.86 -33.98 -21.19
N ALA A 174 -12.62 -34.28 -21.54
CA ALA A 174 -12.27 -35.41 -22.40
C ALA A 174 -12.73 -36.74 -21.81
N PHE A 175 -12.45 -36.97 -20.52
CA PHE A 175 -12.86 -38.17 -19.83
C PHE A 175 -14.39 -38.39 -19.82
N MET A 176 -15.15 -37.32 -19.51
CA MET A 176 -16.62 -37.42 -19.53
C MET A 176 -17.19 -37.58 -20.93
N ALA A 177 -16.57 -37.01 -21.95
CA ALA A 177 -16.95 -37.19 -23.35
C ALA A 177 -16.78 -38.68 -23.74
N THR A 178 -15.66 -39.31 -23.36
CA THR A 178 -15.44 -40.75 -23.66
C THR A 178 -16.42 -41.65 -22.91
N GLN A 179 -16.75 -41.36 -21.67
CA GLN A 179 -17.75 -42.14 -20.91
C GLN A 179 -19.16 -42.04 -21.50
N ARG A 180 -19.51 -40.93 -22.18
CA ARG A 180 -20.84 -40.69 -22.73
C ARG A 180 -20.91 -40.83 -24.24
N THR A 181 -19.91 -41.42 -24.88
CA THR A 181 -19.84 -41.58 -26.35
C THR A 181 -21.10 -42.23 -26.92
N ARG A 182 -21.66 -43.23 -26.23
CA ARG A 182 -22.89 -43.88 -26.64
C ARG A 182 -24.11 -42.96 -26.59
N GLU A 183 -24.28 -42.19 -25.56
CA GLU A 183 -25.40 -41.22 -25.45
C GLU A 183 -25.29 -40.13 -26.50
N ILE A 184 -24.06 -39.60 -26.69
CA ILE A 184 -23.76 -38.55 -27.71
C ILE A 184 -24.01 -39.13 -29.11
N GLY A 185 -23.57 -40.36 -29.38
CA GLY A 185 -23.80 -41.04 -30.65
C GLY A 185 -25.28 -41.20 -31.00
N ILE A 186 -26.09 -41.68 -30.04
CA ILE A 186 -27.55 -41.85 -30.22
C ILE A 186 -28.21 -40.49 -30.54
N ARG A 187 -27.84 -39.42 -29.79
CA ARG A 187 -28.40 -38.07 -30.05
C ARG A 187 -27.99 -37.53 -31.40
N LYS A 188 -26.75 -37.78 -31.83
CA LYS A 188 -26.24 -37.34 -33.12
C LYS A 188 -26.96 -38.04 -34.29
N VAL A 189 -27.27 -39.34 -34.13
CA VAL A 189 -28.08 -40.11 -35.13
C VAL A 189 -29.53 -39.61 -35.16
N LEU A 190 -30.06 -39.17 -34.03
CA LEU A 190 -31.39 -38.55 -33.94
C LEU A 190 -31.43 -37.08 -34.42
N GLY A 191 -30.34 -36.56 -35.00
CA GLY A 191 -30.28 -35.21 -35.59
C GLY A 191 -29.84 -34.08 -34.66
N ALA A 192 -29.29 -34.41 -33.50
CA ALA A 192 -28.76 -33.36 -32.60
C ALA A 192 -27.53 -32.67 -33.22
N ASN A 193 -27.56 -31.31 -33.21
CA ASN A 193 -26.46 -30.50 -33.70
C ASN A 193 -25.31 -30.49 -32.65
N SER A 194 -24.06 -30.37 -33.12
CA SER A 194 -22.85 -30.29 -32.27
C SER A 194 -22.96 -29.18 -31.20
N MET A 195 -23.62 -28.05 -31.49
CA MET A 195 -23.88 -26.96 -30.56
C MET A 195 -24.81 -27.38 -29.38
N GLN A 196 -25.79 -28.25 -29.61
CA GLN A 196 -26.68 -28.76 -28.59
C GLN A 196 -25.93 -29.68 -27.63
N ILE A 197 -25.01 -30.49 -28.17
CA ILE A 197 -24.13 -31.35 -27.36
C ILE A 197 -23.16 -30.56 -26.55
N ALA A 198 -22.53 -29.53 -27.16
CA ALA A 198 -21.65 -28.60 -26.49
C ALA A 198 -22.35 -27.88 -25.32
N ARG A 199 -23.58 -27.38 -25.57
CA ARG A 199 -24.38 -26.71 -24.51
C ARG A 199 -24.71 -27.64 -23.35
N LEU A 200 -25.01 -28.91 -23.64
CA LEU A 200 -25.30 -29.89 -22.58
C LEU A 200 -24.07 -30.16 -21.71
N LEU A 201 -22.92 -30.34 -22.34
CA LEU A 201 -21.65 -30.56 -21.65
C LEU A 201 -21.26 -29.31 -20.83
N THR A 202 -21.32 -28.13 -21.43
CA THR A 202 -21.01 -26.87 -20.72
C THR A 202 -21.88 -26.67 -19.49
N TRP A 203 -23.19 -26.98 -19.58
CA TRP A 203 -24.07 -26.88 -18.40
C TRP A 203 -23.70 -27.85 -17.28
N GLN A 204 -23.27 -29.08 -17.60
CA GLN A 204 -22.83 -30.02 -16.59
C GLN A 204 -21.55 -29.58 -15.89
N PHE A 205 -20.62 -28.96 -16.62
CA PHE A 205 -19.40 -28.41 -16.04
C PHE A 205 -19.62 -27.11 -15.26
N SER A 206 -20.72 -26.39 -15.54
CA SER A 206 -21.05 -25.18 -14.81
C SER A 206 -21.35 -25.46 -13.33
N LYS A 207 -21.94 -26.60 -13.00
CA LYS A 207 -22.29 -26.95 -11.60
C LYS A 207 -21.07 -27.00 -10.67
N PRO A 208 -20.01 -27.79 -10.93
CA PRO A 208 -18.83 -27.81 -10.09
C PRO A 208 -18.09 -26.47 -10.05
N VAL A 209 -18.09 -25.69 -11.15
CA VAL A 209 -17.50 -24.34 -11.18
C VAL A 209 -18.27 -23.38 -10.26
N MET A 210 -19.60 -23.44 -10.26
CA MET A 210 -20.44 -22.63 -9.36
C MET A 210 -20.20 -22.98 -7.90
N TRP A 211 -20.08 -24.27 -7.55
CA TRP A 211 -19.73 -24.69 -6.20
C TRP A 211 -18.33 -24.21 -5.78
N ALA A 212 -17.37 -24.30 -6.71
CA ALA A 212 -16.02 -23.79 -6.47
C ALA A 212 -16.02 -22.28 -6.21
N LEU A 213 -16.81 -21.49 -6.94
CA LEU A 213 -16.95 -20.06 -6.72
C LEU A 213 -17.57 -19.71 -5.37
N LEU A 214 -18.56 -20.49 -4.91
CA LEU A 214 -19.17 -20.32 -3.57
C LEU A 214 -18.14 -20.44 -2.45
N VAL A 215 -17.12 -21.26 -2.60
CA VAL A 215 -16.01 -21.40 -1.64
C VAL A 215 -14.91 -20.39 -1.90
N ALA A 216 -14.57 -20.15 -3.17
CA ALA A 216 -13.46 -19.29 -3.55
C ALA A 216 -13.71 -17.80 -3.23
N TRP A 217 -14.94 -17.31 -3.39
CA TRP A 217 -15.24 -15.89 -3.13
C TRP A 217 -15.10 -15.49 -1.65
N PRO A 218 -15.65 -16.22 -0.67
CA PRO A 218 -15.40 -15.92 0.74
C PRO A 218 -13.92 -16.01 1.10
N ALA A 219 -13.22 -17.02 0.60
CA ALA A 219 -11.79 -17.18 0.84
C ALA A 219 -10.98 -16.02 0.24
N ALA A 220 -11.27 -15.64 -1.01
CA ALA A 220 -10.62 -14.53 -1.68
C ALA A 220 -10.94 -13.17 -1.00
N TRP A 221 -12.17 -12.99 -0.56
CA TRP A 221 -12.56 -11.78 0.19
C TRP A 221 -11.81 -11.66 1.51
N PHE A 222 -11.71 -12.76 2.27
CA PHE A 222 -10.97 -12.79 3.53
C PHE A 222 -9.48 -12.54 3.32
N ALA A 223 -8.87 -13.21 2.33
CA ALA A 223 -7.46 -13.02 1.97
C ALA A 223 -7.18 -11.60 1.50
N SER A 224 -8.04 -11.04 0.62
CA SER A 224 -7.91 -9.66 0.15
C SER A 224 -8.03 -8.66 1.29
N LYS A 225 -8.98 -8.85 2.19
CA LYS A 225 -9.15 -7.98 3.35
C LYS A 225 -7.89 -7.99 4.23
N HIS A 226 -7.38 -9.18 4.53
CA HIS A 226 -6.17 -9.31 5.34
C HIS A 226 -4.94 -8.70 4.66
N TYR A 227 -4.80 -8.88 3.35
CA TYR A 227 -3.72 -8.25 2.57
C TYR A 227 -3.84 -6.72 2.55
N LEU A 228 -5.05 -6.19 2.33
CA LEU A 228 -5.30 -4.75 2.30
C LEU A 228 -5.14 -4.08 3.67
N ASP A 229 -5.28 -4.82 4.78
CA ASP A 229 -5.08 -4.30 6.13
C ASP A 229 -3.63 -3.84 6.40
N PHE A 230 -2.67 -4.27 5.58
CA PHE A 230 -1.28 -3.78 5.64
C PHE A 230 -1.11 -2.37 5.06
N PHE A 231 -2.08 -1.86 4.30
CA PHE A 231 -1.99 -0.55 3.65
C PHE A 231 -2.80 0.50 4.41
N ALA A 232 -2.28 1.73 4.46
CA ALA A 232 -2.96 2.87 5.07
C ALA A 232 -4.15 3.32 4.24
N GLU A 233 -3.94 3.50 2.94
CA GLU A 233 -5.00 3.77 1.97
C GLU A 233 -5.39 2.46 1.28
N ARG A 234 -6.65 2.09 1.41
CA ARG A 234 -7.17 0.84 0.88
C ARG A 234 -8.53 1.02 0.22
N ILE A 235 -8.82 0.15 -0.73
CA ILE A 235 -10.17 0.03 -1.30
C ILE A 235 -11.04 -0.70 -0.27
N ASP A 236 -12.07 -0.06 0.22
CA ASP A 236 -12.94 -0.60 1.29
C ASP A 236 -13.65 -1.89 0.90
N THR A 237 -14.00 -2.06 -0.36
CA THR A 237 -14.71 -3.25 -0.83
C THR A 237 -14.23 -3.71 -2.20
N PRO A 238 -13.45 -4.81 -2.29
CA PRO A 238 -13.02 -5.37 -3.57
C PRO A 238 -14.11 -6.18 -4.30
N ILE A 239 -15.39 -5.99 -3.95
CA ILE A 239 -16.52 -6.78 -4.47
C ILE A 239 -16.57 -6.76 -6.00
N VAL A 240 -16.37 -5.61 -6.61
CA VAL A 240 -16.39 -5.47 -8.08
C VAL A 240 -15.28 -6.32 -8.71
N ILE A 241 -14.08 -6.29 -8.13
CA ILE A 241 -12.94 -7.07 -8.62
C ILE A 241 -13.22 -8.58 -8.48
N LEU A 242 -13.81 -9.00 -7.35
CA LEU A 242 -14.20 -10.39 -7.12
C LEU A 242 -15.27 -10.87 -8.10
N LEU A 243 -16.27 -10.04 -8.38
CA LEU A 243 -17.31 -10.36 -9.37
C LEU A 243 -16.73 -10.47 -10.78
N VAL A 244 -15.91 -9.51 -11.20
CA VAL A 244 -15.29 -9.51 -12.53
C VAL A 244 -14.37 -10.72 -12.70
N SER A 245 -13.54 -11.04 -11.70
CA SER A 245 -12.64 -12.20 -11.75
C SER A 245 -13.42 -13.53 -11.78
N GLY A 246 -14.51 -13.64 -11.01
CA GLY A 246 -15.37 -14.82 -11.03
C GLY A 246 -16.08 -15.02 -12.37
N LEU A 247 -16.62 -13.95 -12.95
CA LEU A 247 -17.20 -13.99 -14.30
C LEU A 247 -16.17 -14.38 -15.36
N PHE A 248 -14.96 -13.83 -15.27
CA PHE A 248 -13.87 -14.18 -16.18
C PHE A 248 -13.50 -15.66 -16.08
N ALA A 249 -13.41 -16.22 -14.86
CA ALA A 249 -13.15 -17.64 -14.65
C ALA A 249 -14.24 -18.52 -15.26
N VAL A 250 -15.51 -18.16 -15.12
CA VAL A 250 -16.63 -18.88 -15.74
C VAL A 250 -16.54 -18.83 -17.27
N PHE A 251 -16.23 -17.67 -17.85
CA PHE A 251 -16.05 -17.52 -19.30
C PHE A 251 -14.92 -18.39 -19.84
N LEU A 252 -13.79 -18.42 -19.14
CA LEU A 252 -12.66 -19.28 -19.52
C LEU A 252 -13.02 -20.76 -19.44
N ALA A 253 -13.72 -21.18 -18.39
CA ALA A 253 -14.19 -22.55 -18.24
C ALA A 253 -15.13 -22.94 -19.38
N TRP A 254 -16.09 -22.10 -19.72
CA TRP A 254 -17.01 -22.35 -20.83
C TRP A 254 -16.32 -22.40 -22.19
N GLY A 255 -15.40 -21.46 -22.44
CA GLY A 255 -14.61 -21.43 -23.68
C GLY A 255 -13.77 -22.69 -23.85
N THR A 256 -13.16 -23.17 -22.78
CA THR A 256 -12.33 -24.37 -22.76
C THR A 256 -13.16 -25.63 -23.07
N VAL A 257 -14.30 -25.80 -22.39
CA VAL A 257 -15.19 -26.95 -22.58
C VAL A 257 -15.86 -26.92 -23.94
N ALA A 258 -16.38 -25.77 -24.37
CA ALA A 258 -17.03 -25.62 -25.68
C ALA A 258 -16.05 -25.84 -26.83
N GLY A 259 -14.83 -25.32 -26.73
CA GLY A 259 -13.79 -25.50 -27.74
C GLY A 259 -13.38 -26.99 -27.91
N HIS A 260 -13.40 -27.77 -26.81
CA HIS A 260 -13.13 -29.21 -26.89
C HIS A 260 -14.34 -30.01 -27.42
N ALA A 261 -15.56 -29.58 -27.12
CA ALA A 261 -16.79 -30.29 -27.52
C ALA A 261 -17.12 -30.10 -29.03
N ILE A 262 -16.56 -29.11 -29.68
CA ILE A 262 -16.79 -28.84 -31.12
C ILE A 262 -15.79 -29.59 -32.02
N ARG A 263 -14.65 -29.96 -31.49
CA ARG A 263 -13.66 -30.84 -32.15
C ARG A 263 -14.05 -32.30 -32.06
#